data_3f73ea20f5b87a39486d5e4ac4ac6ed6
#
_entry.id   3f73ea20f5b87a39486d5e4ac4ac6ed6
#
_cell.length_a   1.000
_cell.length_b   1.000
_cell.length_c   1.000
_cell.angle_alpha   90.00
_cell.angle_beta   90.00
_cell.angle_gamma   90.00
#
_symmetry.space_group_name_H-M   'P 1'
#
loop_
_entity.id
_entity.type
_entity.pdbx_description
1 polymer ?
#
loop_
_entity_poly.entity_id
_entity_poly.type
_entity_poly.pdbx_seq_one_letter_code
_entity_poly.pdbx_strand_id
1 'polypeptide(L)'
;MTGVERTRPREARDSSIGVPEQRSTSAWVPRSSPQPVSAPAAVPEQSRGEHTHSEPPAPGLAARVAVERTSVRGQVLDALRAALVSGDLAPGEVYSGPALGERFGVSATPVREAMQQLAREGAVEVVPNRGFRVTRRSDRELAELAEVRMLVEVPVVARLARTVAPARWAELRPLARATAVAAAVGDRAGYAEADRAFHRAVLSFAGNDQVVRVADDLHRQVGWSTCDLAVDARQHAALLDVLEAQDGAAARVLVERHIGG
;
A
#
# COMPACT_ATOMS: atom_id res chain seq x y z
N MET A 1 -75.55 -7.26 6.65
CA MET A 1 -75.90 -6.21 5.68
C MET A 1 -74.66 -5.38 5.49
N THR A 2 -74.10 -5.55 4.30
CA THR A 2 -73.55 -4.52 3.40
C THR A 2 -72.20 -3.97 3.85
N GLY A 3 -71.17 -3.92 3.05
CA GLY A 3 -70.98 -4.10 1.62
C GLY A 3 -69.49 -4.07 1.34
N VAL A 4 -69.05 -5.01 0.51
CA VAL A 4 -67.68 -5.14 0.03
C VAL A 4 -67.51 -4.18 -1.17
N GLU A 5 -66.68 -3.16 -1.06
CA GLU A 5 -66.33 -2.31 -2.18
C GLU A 5 -65.02 -2.78 -2.78
N ARG A 6 -65.07 -3.32 -3.99
CA ARG A 6 -63.93 -3.76 -4.80
C ARG A 6 -63.40 -2.54 -5.57
N THR A 7 -62.18 -2.10 -5.26
CA THR A 7 -61.46 -1.14 -6.06
C THR A 7 -60.56 -1.86 -7.09
N ARG A 8 -60.76 -1.56 -8.36
CA ARG A 8 -60.05 -2.09 -9.55
C ARG A 8 -58.56 -1.68 -9.58
N PRO A 9 -57.68 -2.50 -10.16
CA PRO A 9 -56.28 -2.12 -10.38
C PRO A 9 -56.17 -1.16 -11.56
N ARG A 10 -55.30 -0.16 -11.38
CA ARG A 10 -54.96 0.87 -12.35
C ARG A 10 -53.87 0.33 -13.28
N GLU A 11 -54.13 0.42 -14.56
CA GLU A 11 -53.21 0.00 -15.65
C GLU A 11 -51.83 0.68 -15.57
N ALA A 12 -50.80 -0.15 -15.71
CA ALA A 12 -49.44 0.28 -15.92
C ALA A 12 -49.29 0.89 -17.32
N ARG A 13 -48.86 2.14 -17.42
CA ARG A 13 -48.42 2.73 -18.67
C ARG A 13 -46.97 2.31 -18.95
N ASP A 14 -46.83 1.53 -19.99
CA ASP A 14 -45.61 1.22 -20.68
C ASP A 14 -45.01 2.52 -21.28
N SER A 15 -43.85 2.93 -20.82
CA SER A 15 -43.08 4.02 -21.41
C SER A 15 -41.73 3.42 -21.87
N SER A 16 -41.77 2.81 -23.05
CA SER A 16 -40.58 2.44 -23.81
C SER A 16 -39.83 3.70 -24.23
N ILE A 17 -38.73 4.02 -23.55
CA ILE A 17 -37.75 5.03 -23.98
C ILE A 17 -36.81 4.32 -24.96
N GLY A 18 -36.97 4.64 -26.25
CA GLY A 18 -36.10 4.23 -27.32
C GLY A 18 -34.66 4.78 -27.13
N VAL A 19 -33.70 3.90 -27.08
CA VAL A 19 -32.26 4.24 -27.16
C VAL A 19 -31.93 4.46 -28.63
N PRO A 20 -31.37 5.58 -29.08
CA PRO A 20 -30.91 5.74 -30.44
C PRO A 20 -29.60 4.96 -30.66
N GLU A 21 -29.63 3.98 -31.54
CA GLU A 21 -28.49 3.23 -32.05
C GLU A 21 -27.63 4.14 -32.94
N GLN A 22 -26.57 4.71 -32.39
CA GLN A 22 -25.56 5.39 -33.18
C GLN A 22 -24.55 4.38 -33.70
N ARG A 23 -24.76 3.89 -34.91
CA ARG A 23 -23.75 3.20 -35.71
C ARG A 23 -22.76 4.21 -36.24
N SER A 24 -21.61 4.33 -35.58
CA SER A 24 -20.45 5.01 -36.15
C SER A 24 -19.53 3.96 -36.77
N THR A 25 -19.68 3.73 -38.06
CA THR A 25 -18.71 3.00 -38.89
C THR A 25 -17.58 3.98 -39.21
N SER A 26 -16.56 4.05 -38.37
CA SER A 26 -15.31 4.71 -38.75
C SER A 26 -14.48 3.71 -39.55
N ALA A 27 -14.47 3.92 -40.85
CA ALA A 27 -13.59 3.17 -41.79
C ALA A 27 -12.13 3.50 -41.45
N TRP A 28 -11.37 2.48 -41.10
CA TRP A 28 -9.92 2.54 -40.94
C TRP A 28 -9.28 2.80 -42.31
N VAL A 29 -8.62 3.95 -42.50
CA VAL A 29 -7.83 4.30 -43.68
C VAL A 29 -6.37 3.95 -43.36
N PRO A 30 -5.72 3.07 -44.12
CA PRO A 30 -4.31 2.75 -43.92
C PRO A 30 -3.45 3.96 -44.34
N ARG A 31 -2.58 4.40 -43.42
CA ARG A 31 -1.60 5.47 -43.66
C ARG A 31 -0.56 4.93 -44.67
N SER A 32 -0.34 5.71 -45.70
CA SER A 32 0.66 5.48 -46.74
C SER A 32 2.06 5.25 -46.17
N SER A 33 2.78 4.28 -46.73
CA SER A 33 4.17 3.95 -46.40
C SER A 33 5.09 5.18 -46.54
N PRO A 34 6.08 5.37 -45.66
CA PRO A 34 7.05 6.44 -45.81
C PRO A 34 7.97 6.15 -47.01
N GLN A 35 8.18 7.17 -47.81
CA GLN A 35 9.15 7.13 -48.92
C GLN A 35 10.60 7.11 -48.35
N PRO A 36 11.55 6.48 -49.04
CA PRO A 36 12.94 6.46 -48.63
C PRO A 36 13.56 7.85 -48.74
N VAL A 37 14.03 8.39 -47.61
CA VAL A 37 14.84 9.61 -47.57
C VAL A 37 16.22 9.32 -48.13
N SER A 38 16.64 10.13 -49.12
CA SER A 38 17.97 10.09 -49.74
C SER A 38 19.07 10.24 -48.70
N ALA A 39 20.11 9.41 -48.83
CA ALA A 39 21.31 9.48 -47.98
C ALA A 39 22.01 10.85 -48.07
N PRO A 40 22.50 11.40 -46.94
CA PRO A 40 23.34 12.60 -46.99
C PRO A 40 24.73 12.29 -47.59
N ALA A 41 25.24 13.25 -48.34
CA ALA A 41 26.53 13.21 -48.99
C ALA A 41 27.70 12.99 -48.00
N ALA A 42 28.69 12.20 -48.44
CA ALA A 42 29.90 11.91 -47.68
C ALA A 42 30.66 13.18 -47.27
N VAL A 43 30.97 13.31 -46.01
CA VAL A 43 31.86 14.33 -45.43
C VAL A 43 33.30 13.87 -45.65
N PRO A 44 34.24 14.73 -46.13
CA PRO A 44 35.62 14.33 -46.34
C PRO A 44 36.32 13.98 -45.05
N GLU A 45 37.07 12.90 -45.10
CA GLU A 45 37.87 12.33 -44.02
C GLU A 45 39.04 13.28 -43.69
N GLN A 46 38.95 13.97 -42.52
CA GLN A 46 40.08 14.68 -41.98
C GLN A 46 40.98 13.67 -41.25
N SER A 47 42.26 13.65 -41.68
CA SER A 47 43.32 12.84 -41.13
C SER A 47 43.44 13.07 -39.60
N ARG A 48 43.10 12.07 -38.81
CA ARG A 48 43.36 12.03 -37.37
C ARG A 48 44.83 11.74 -37.15
N GLY A 49 45.52 12.72 -36.51
CA GLY A 49 46.86 12.49 -35.95
C GLY A 49 46.79 11.40 -34.87
N GLU A 50 47.67 10.41 -35.01
CA GLU A 50 47.89 9.38 -34.01
C GLU A 50 48.47 10.00 -32.73
N HIS A 51 47.65 10.20 -31.71
CA HIS A 51 48.12 10.34 -30.34
C HIS A 51 47.95 9.01 -29.61
N THR A 52 48.99 8.18 -29.63
CA THR A 52 49.11 7.00 -28.79
C THR A 52 49.32 7.43 -27.34
N HIS A 53 48.27 7.68 -26.60
CA HIS A 53 48.29 7.63 -25.15
C HIS A 53 47.82 6.24 -24.70
N SER A 54 48.81 5.38 -24.42
CA SER A 54 48.58 4.15 -23.66
C SER A 54 48.22 4.56 -22.24
N GLU A 55 46.93 4.77 -21.99
CA GLU A 55 46.41 4.88 -20.65
C GLU A 55 46.39 3.49 -20.02
N PRO A 56 47.05 3.26 -18.87
CA PRO A 56 46.99 1.97 -18.20
C PRO A 56 45.54 1.66 -17.85
N PRO A 57 45.08 0.37 -17.95
CA PRO A 57 43.73 0.00 -17.60
C PRO A 57 43.46 0.42 -16.15
N ALA A 58 42.38 1.18 -15.97
CA ALA A 58 41.95 1.61 -14.66
C ALA A 58 41.80 0.37 -13.74
N PRO A 59 42.31 0.41 -12.50
CA PRO A 59 42.18 -0.69 -11.57
C PRO A 59 40.69 -1.04 -11.44
N GLY A 60 40.35 -2.33 -11.58
CA GLY A 60 38.98 -2.81 -11.59
C GLY A 60 38.20 -2.16 -10.46
N LEU A 61 37.08 -1.53 -10.82
CA LEU A 61 36.12 -0.99 -9.88
C LEU A 61 35.67 -2.17 -9.02
N ALA A 62 36.31 -2.29 -7.84
CA ALA A 62 35.77 -3.14 -6.77
C ALA A 62 34.27 -2.82 -6.68
N ALA A 63 33.45 -3.86 -6.73
CA ALA A 63 32.01 -3.73 -6.68
C ALA A 63 31.67 -2.72 -5.58
N ARG A 64 31.16 -1.56 -5.97
CA ARG A 64 30.66 -0.60 -5.01
C ARG A 64 29.55 -1.31 -4.27
N VAL A 65 29.83 -1.74 -3.05
CA VAL A 65 28.78 -2.10 -2.09
C VAL A 65 27.88 -0.88 -2.04
N ALA A 66 26.71 -1.00 -2.63
CA ALA A 66 25.70 0.04 -2.56
C ALA A 66 25.31 0.11 -1.08
N VAL A 67 25.93 1.03 -0.36
CA VAL A 67 25.42 1.48 0.93
C VAL A 67 24.09 2.14 0.58
N GLU A 68 22.97 1.45 0.89
CA GLU A 68 21.65 2.06 0.87
C GLU A 68 21.67 3.22 1.88
N ARG A 69 22.09 4.37 1.42
CA ARG A 69 21.86 5.63 2.12
C ARG A 69 20.37 5.87 1.99
N THR A 70 19.61 5.52 3.03
CA THR A 70 18.24 6.04 3.14
C THR A 70 18.29 7.53 2.85
N SER A 71 17.62 7.94 1.79
CA SER A 71 17.62 9.34 1.39
C SER A 71 17.04 10.19 2.53
N VAL A 72 17.44 11.44 2.68
CA VAL A 72 16.84 12.36 3.67
C VAL A 72 15.32 12.33 3.58
N ARG A 73 14.77 12.24 2.36
CA ARG A 73 13.34 12.06 2.13
C ARG A 73 12.81 10.77 2.78
N GLY A 74 13.51 9.64 2.65
CA GLY A 74 13.11 8.37 3.27
C GLY A 74 13.07 8.48 4.79
N GLN A 75 14.12 9.02 5.40
CA GLN A 75 14.18 9.24 6.85
C GLN A 75 13.06 10.17 7.34
N VAL A 76 12.77 11.25 6.61
CA VAL A 76 11.66 12.16 6.93
C VAL A 76 10.31 11.45 6.79
N LEU A 77 10.13 10.62 5.77
CA LEU A 77 8.89 9.85 5.59
C LEU A 77 8.66 8.88 6.75
N ASP A 78 9.70 8.18 7.19
CA ASP A 78 9.61 7.26 8.32
C ASP A 78 9.34 8.00 9.64
N ALA A 79 10.01 9.13 9.87
CA ALA A 79 9.77 9.98 11.03
C ALA A 79 8.33 10.55 11.05
N LEU A 80 7.80 10.95 9.91
CA LEU A 80 6.42 11.41 9.77
C LEU A 80 5.40 10.28 10.04
N ARG A 81 5.67 9.07 9.53
CA ARG A 81 4.84 7.90 9.82
C ARG A 81 4.84 7.59 11.31
N ALA A 82 6.00 7.59 11.94
CA ALA A 82 6.11 7.41 13.39
C ALA A 82 5.30 8.46 14.15
N ALA A 83 5.41 9.74 13.78
CA ALA A 83 4.68 10.84 14.41
C ALA A 83 3.15 10.76 14.21
N LEU A 84 2.70 10.21 13.09
CA LEU A 84 1.28 9.93 12.85
C LEU A 84 0.78 8.80 13.76
N VAL A 85 1.52 7.69 13.84
CA VAL A 85 1.14 6.53 14.67
C VAL A 85 1.20 6.84 16.17
N SER A 86 2.21 7.60 16.64
CA SER A 86 2.30 8.02 18.02
C SER A 86 1.21 9.03 18.43
N GLY A 87 0.58 9.69 17.45
CA GLY A 87 -0.38 10.77 17.68
C GLY A 87 0.26 12.15 17.83
N ASP A 88 1.59 12.27 17.69
CA ASP A 88 2.30 13.56 17.68
C ASP A 88 1.84 14.47 16.53
N LEU A 89 1.35 13.88 15.46
CA LEU A 89 0.57 14.53 14.41
C LEU A 89 -0.89 14.08 14.58
N ALA A 90 -1.69 14.95 15.21
CA ALA A 90 -3.04 14.60 15.61
C ALA A 90 -4.03 14.52 14.43
N PRO A 91 -4.93 13.51 14.41
CA PRO A 91 -5.96 13.39 13.39
C PRO A 91 -6.86 14.64 13.29
N GLY A 92 -7.04 15.13 12.06
CA GLY A 92 -7.83 16.32 11.75
C GLY A 92 -7.06 17.64 11.79
N GLU A 93 -5.87 17.68 12.39
CA GLU A 93 -5.01 18.86 12.45
C GLU A 93 -4.29 19.13 11.14
N VAL A 94 -3.96 20.41 10.89
CA VAL A 94 -3.28 20.86 9.68
C VAL A 94 -1.85 21.28 10.00
N TYR A 95 -0.90 20.67 9.31
CA TYR A 95 0.54 20.94 9.46
C TYR A 95 1.13 21.52 8.19
N SER A 96 1.93 22.59 8.31
CA SER A 96 2.62 23.17 7.16
C SER A 96 3.98 22.50 6.93
N GLY A 97 4.42 22.43 5.68
CA GLY A 97 5.75 21.89 5.33
C GLY A 97 6.90 22.61 6.03
N PRO A 98 6.92 23.97 6.11
CA PRO A 98 7.93 24.71 6.86
C PRO A 98 7.96 24.35 8.36
N ALA A 99 6.80 24.32 9.04
CA ALA A 99 6.74 24.00 10.47
C ALA A 99 7.22 22.57 10.78
N LEU A 100 6.88 21.61 9.92
CA LEU A 100 7.41 20.24 10.05
C LEU A 100 8.90 20.18 9.73
N GLY A 101 9.39 20.96 8.75
CA GLY A 101 10.80 21.06 8.45
C GLY A 101 11.62 21.55 9.65
N GLU A 102 11.13 22.57 10.32
CA GLU A 102 11.72 23.10 11.56
C GLU A 102 11.72 22.05 12.68
N ARG A 103 10.58 21.35 12.87
CA ARG A 103 10.45 20.29 13.88
C ARG A 103 11.41 19.12 13.67
N PHE A 104 11.63 18.71 12.40
CA PHE A 104 12.51 17.58 12.05
C PHE A 104 13.96 18.01 11.70
N GLY A 105 14.29 19.29 11.77
CA GLY A 105 15.63 19.80 11.50
C GLY A 105 16.04 19.67 10.02
N VAL A 106 15.08 19.74 9.09
CA VAL A 106 15.29 19.62 7.64
C VAL A 106 14.61 20.76 6.88
N SER A 107 14.98 20.96 5.61
CA SER A 107 14.29 21.93 4.76
C SER A 107 12.84 21.47 4.46
N ALA A 108 11.98 22.43 4.07
CA ALA A 108 10.59 22.14 3.75
C ALA A 108 10.40 21.25 2.51
N THR A 109 11.40 21.15 1.63
CA THR A 109 11.30 20.37 0.38
C THR A 109 11.12 18.86 0.64
N PRO A 110 12.05 18.14 1.33
CA PRO A 110 11.89 16.73 1.61
C PRO A 110 10.63 16.44 2.44
N VAL A 111 10.22 17.36 3.32
CA VAL A 111 8.96 17.24 4.07
C VAL A 111 7.76 17.26 3.13
N ARG A 112 7.70 18.21 2.19
CA ARG A 112 6.58 18.27 1.23
C ARG A 112 6.51 17.03 0.36
N GLU A 113 7.64 16.52 -0.09
CA GLU A 113 7.69 15.27 -0.88
C GLU A 113 7.21 14.06 -0.07
N ALA A 114 7.63 13.94 1.19
CA ALA A 114 7.18 12.90 2.09
C ALA A 114 5.67 13.02 2.40
N MET A 115 5.18 14.23 2.68
CA MET A 115 3.75 14.48 2.91
C MET A 115 2.89 14.21 1.65
N GLN A 116 3.41 14.48 0.44
CA GLN A 116 2.74 14.09 -0.79
C GLN A 116 2.68 12.58 -0.96
N GLN A 117 3.69 11.85 -0.50
CA GLN A 117 3.65 10.39 -0.45
C GLN A 117 2.57 9.91 0.52
N LEU A 118 2.51 10.48 1.73
CA LEU A 118 1.48 10.18 2.73
C LEU A 118 0.07 10.54 2.25
N ALA A 119 -0.07 11.58 1.42
CA ALA A 119 -1.35 11.93 0.79
C ALA A 119 -1.80 10.87 -0.23
N ARG A 120 -0.88 10.30 -1.00
CA ARG A 120 -1.20 9.18 -1.90
C ARG A 120 -1.57 7.91 -1.14
N GLU A 121 -1.03 7.73 0.05
CA GLU A 121 -1.36 6.63 0.98
C GLU A 121 -2.66 6.89 1.76
N GLY A 122 -3.27 8.07 1.61
CA GLY A 122 -4.50 8.45 2.32
C GLY A 122 -4.30 8.74 3.81
N ALA A 123 -3.05 8.88 4.28
CA ALA A 123 -2.73 9.21 5.67
C ALA A 123 -2.91 10.70 5.98
N VAL A 124 -2.80 11.55 4.97
CA VAL A 124 -3.04 12.99 5.06
C VAL A 124 -3.76 13.48 3.80
N GLU A 125 -4.36 14.67 3.88
CA GLU A 125 -5.01 15.37 2.77
C GLU A 125 -4.31 16.69 2.50
N VAL A 126 -4.19 17.08 1.23
CA VAL A 126 -3.65 18.39 0.86
C VAL A 126 -4.68 19.47 1.14
N VAL A 127 -4.32 20.48 1.95
CA VAL A 127 -5.12 21.68 2.19
C VAL A 127 -4.47 22.84 1.44
N PRO A 128 -5.08 23.36 0.35
CA PRO A 128 -4.51 24.42 -0.47
C PRO A 128 -4.05 25.61 0.37
N ASN A 129 -2.83 26.10 0.11
CA ASN A 129 -2.17 27.23 0.78
C ASN A 129 -1.95 27.09 2.30
N ARG A 130 -2.31 25.96 2.92
CA ARG A 130 -2.18 25.74 4.37
C ARG A 130 -1.25 24.60 4.73
N GLY A 131 -1.17 23.54 3.89
CA GLY A 131 -0.33 22.38 4.14
C GLY A 131 -1.09 21.06 3.99
N PHE A 132 -1.00 20.21 5.01
CA PHE A 132 -1.55 18.86 4.99
C PHE A 132 -2.36 18.61 6.27
N ARG A 133 -3.57 18.09 6.11
CA ARG A 133 -4.42 17.66 7.21
C ARG A 133 -4.20 16.18 7.46
N VAL A 134 -4.01 15.79 8.72
CA VAL A 134 -3.99 14.38 9.10
C VAL A 134 -5.39 13.80 8.92
N THR A 135 -5.49 12.69 8.19
CA THR A 135 -6.77 12.02 7.95
C THR A 135 -7.35 11.51 9.26
N ARG A 136 -8.63 11.81 9.50
CA ARG A 136 -9.41 11.23 10.59
C ARG A 136 -10.42 10.28 9.97
N ARG A 137 -10.27 9.00 10.22
CA ARG A 137 -11.24 8.01 9.76
C ARG A 137 -12.38 7.89 10.77
N SER A 138 -13.59 7.79 10.27
CA SER A 138 -14.77 7.44 11.06
C SER A 138 -14.76 5.94 11.37
N ASP A 139 -15.50 5.55 12.43
CA ASP A 139 -15.69 4.13 12.76
C ASP A 139 -16.27 3.34 11.57
N ARG A 140 -17.12 3.96 10.78
CA ARG A 140 -17.67 3.38 9.55
C ARG A 140 -16.57 3.09 8.51
N GLU A 141 -15.68 4.03 8.24
CA GLU A 141 -14.57 3.85 7.28
C GLU A 141 -13.60 2.77 7.77
N LEU A 142 -13.35 2.69 9.08
CA LEU A 142 -12.55 1.62 9.67
C LEU A 142 -13.22 0.26 9.50
N ALA A 143 -14.53 0.16 9.72
CA ALA A 143 -15.30 -1.07 9.50
C ALA A 143 -15.31 -1.50 8.02
N GLU A 144 -15.46 -0.55 7.09
CA GLU A 144 -15.37 -0.82 5.64
C GLU A 144 -13.97 -1.33 5.24
N LEU A 145 -12.90 -0.77 5.81
CA LEU A 145 -11.53 -1.27 5.60
C LEU A 145 -11.33 -2.67 6.18
N ALA A 146 -11.86 -2.94 7.37
CA ALA A 146 -11.81 -4.26 7.99
C ALA A 146 -12.55 -5.30 7.15
N GLU A 147 -13.72 -4.96 6.60
CA GLU A 147 -14.46 -5.83 5.69
C GLU A 147 -13.62 -6.20 4.45
N VAL A 148 -12.98 -5.22 3.80
CA VAL A 148 -12.12 -5.48 2.63
C VAL A 148 -10.92 -6.33 3.02
N ARG A 149 -10.29 -6.10 4.17
CA ARG A 149 -9.21 -6.94 4.69
C ARG A 149 -9.67 -8.38 4.90
N MET A 150 -10.83 -8.59 5.53
CA MET A 150 -11.39 -9.92 5.71
C MET A 150 -11.61 -10.64 4.39
N LEU A 151 -12.13 -9.97 3.36
CA LEU A 151 -12.33 -10.54 2.03
C LEU A 151 -11.02 -10.96 1.35
N VAL A 152 -9.93 -10.26 1.59
CA VAL A 152 -8.63 -10.53 0.97
C VAL A 152 -7.80 -11.51 1.81
N GLU A 153 -7.64 -11.25 3.11
CA GLU A 153 -6.66 -11.94 3.95
C GLU A 153 -7.17 -13.29 4.47
N VAL A 154 -8.44 -13.36 4.94
CA VAL A 154 -9.00 -14.57 5.56
C VAL A 154 -8.96 -15.79 4.64
N PRO A 155 -9.47 -15.75 3.39
CA PRO A 155 -9.44 -16.91 2.51
C PRO A 155 -8.01 -17.33 2.12
N VAL A 156 -7.10 -16.36 2.02
CA VAL A 156 -5.68 -16.64 1.72
C VAL A 156 -5.03 -17.36 2.89
N VAL A 157 -5.13 -16.84 4.11
CA VAL A 157 -4.51 -17.44 5.30
C VAL A 157 -5.09 -18.83 5.57
N ALA A 158 -6.42 -19.00 5.48
CA ALA A 158 -7.05 -20.32 5.65
C ALA A 158 -6.58 -21.36 4.61
N ARG A 159 -6.28 -20.94 3.39
CA ARG A 159 -5.66 -21.79 2.36
C ARG A 159 -4.22 -22.11 2.72
N LEU A 160 -3.43 -21.10 3.09
CA LEU A 160 -2.01 -21.23 3.43
C LEU A 160 -1.80 -22.19 4.62
N ALA A 161 -2.66 -22.17 5.62
CA ALA A 161 -2.63 -23.09 6.75
C ALA A 161 -2.56 -24.56 6.32
N ARG A 162 -3.17 -24.92 5.17
CA ARG A 162 -3.18 -26.29 4.64
C ARG A 162 -2.11 -26.60 3.62
N THR A 163 -1.46 -25.59 3.05
CA THR A 163 -0.56 -25.75 1.91
C THR A 163 0.91 -25.46 2.23
N VAL A 164 1.18 -24.69 3.28
CA VAL A 164 2.51 -24.32 3.71
C VAL A 164 2.97 -25.31 4.78
N ALA A 165 4.20 -25.80 4.64
CA ALA A 165 4.77 -26.75 5.62
C ALA A 165 4.91 -26.09 7.00
N PRO A 166 4.63 -26.80 8.12
CA PRO A 166 4.70 -26.24 9.48
C PRO A 166 6.01 -25.54 9.81
N ALA A 167 7.15 -26.11 9.40
CA ALA A 167 8.47 -25.54 9.66
C ALA A 167 8.64 -24.13 9.10
N ARG A 168 7.95 -23.79 8.00
CA ARG A 168 8.02 -22.45 7.40
C ARG A 168 7.33 -21.39 8.27
N TRP A 169 6.31 -21.76 9.00
CA TRP A 169 5.65 -20.88 9.95
C TRP A 169 6.53 -20.53 11.14
N ALA A 170 7.33 -21.49 11.61
CA ALA A 170 8.29 -21.26 12.69
C ALA A 170 9.31 -20.16 12.33
N GLU A 171 9.67 -20.00 11.06
CA GLU A 171 10.56 -18.93 10.57
C GLU A 171 9.99 -17.51 10.83
N LEU A 172 8.67 -17.36 10.98
CA LEU A 172 8.01 -16.08 11.23
C LEU A 172 7.89 -15.72 12.72
N ARG A 173 8.21 -16.63 13.65
CA ARG A 173 8.14 -16.36 15.10
C ARG A 173 8.96 -15.14 15.56
N PRO A 174 10.13 -14.82 14.97
CA PRO A 174 10.81 -13.56 15.29
C PRO A 174 10.01 -12.33 14.98
N LEU A 175 9.19 -12.30 13.90
CA LEU A 175 8.33 -11.19 13.53
C LEU A 175 7.18 -11.03 14.53
N ALA A 176 6.51 -12.12 14.90
CA ALA A 176 5.48 -12.09 15.96
C ALA A 176 6.05 -11.63 17.31
N ARG A 177 7.30 -11.99 17.64
CA ARG A 177 7.98 -11.49 18.84
C ARG A 177 8.28 -10.01 18.76
N ALA A 178 8.64 -9.48 17.60
CA ALA A 178 8.88 -8.05 17.42
C ALA A 178 7.63 -7.21 17.75
N THR A 179 6.42 -7.66 17.35
CA THR A 179 5.18 -7.00 17.74
C THR A 179 4.97 -7.02 19.26
N ALA A 180 5.22 -8.16 19.90
CA ALA A 180 5.10 -8.28 21.36
C ALA A 180 6.10 -7.39 22.12
N VAL A 181 7.33 -7.24 21.63
CA VAL A 181 8.34 -6.36 22.22
C VAL A 181 7.90 -4.89 22.11
N ALA A 182 7.49 -4.45 20.93
CA ALA A 182 7.01 -3.07 20.72
C ALA A 182 5.76 -2.78 21.57
N ALA A 183 4.82 -3.74 21.64
CA ALA A 183 3.63 -3.62 22.49
C ALA A 183 3.97 -3.47 23.98
N ALA A 184 4.95 -4.25 24.48
CA ALA A 184 5.34 -4.24 25.89
C ALA A 184 5.91 -2.89 26.38
N VAL A 185 6.55 -2.14 25.48
CA VAL A 185 7.12 -0.81 25.79
C VAL A 185 6.22 0.35 25.32
N GLY A 186 5.05 0.05 24.75
CA GLY A 186 4.12 1.07 24.24
C GLY A 186 4.60 1.80 22.98
N ASP A 187 5.59 1.25 22.26
CA ASP A 187 6.09 1.82 21.01
C ASP A 187 5.10 1.54 19.88
N ARG A 188 4.14 2.47 19.69
CA ARG A 188 3.12 2.35 18.64
C ARG A 188 3.72 2.36 17.25
N ALA A 189 4.75 3.16 17.01
CA ALA A 189 5.36 3.27 15.69
C ALA A 189 6.13 1.98 15.33
N GLY A 190 6.95 1.48 16.24
CA GLY A 190 7.65 0.20 16.10
C GLY A 190 6.65 -0.97 15.99
N TYR A 191 5.53 -0.91 16.73
CA TYR A 191 4.47 -1.90 16.61
C TYR A 191 3.88 -1.95 15.23
N ALA A 192 3.44 -0.81 14.67
CA ALA A 192 2.82 -0.75 13.36
C ALA A 192 3.75 -1.25 12.24
N GLU A 193 5.05 -1.01 12.34
CA GLU A 193 6.02 -1.53 11.38
C GLU A 193 6.22 -3.05 11.53
N ALA A 194 6.33 -3.54 12.77
CA ALA A 194 6.47 -4.97 13.07
C ALA A 194 5.21 -5.75 12.66
N ASP A 195 4.04 -5.20 12.91
CA ASP A 195 2.73 -5.75 12.52
C ASP A 195 2.63 -5.90 10.99
N ARG A 196 2.92 -4.85 10.25
CA ARG A 196 2.94 -4.90 8.79
C ARG A 196 3.95 -5.89 8.25
N ALA A 197 5.15 -5.96 8.86
CA ALA A 197 6.17 -6.92 8.47
C ALA A 197 5.70 -8.36 8.68
N PHE A 198 5.03 -8.64 9.81
CA PHE A 198 4.44 -9.94 10.11
C PHE A 198 3.38 -10.34 9.08
N HIS A 199 2.36 -9.51 8.86
CA HIS A 199 1.28 -9.80 7.90
C HIS A 199 1.79 -9.95 6.47
N ARG A 200 2.73 -9.09 6.05
CA ARG A 200 3.38 -9.21 4.74
C ARG A 200 4.11 -10.55 4.59
N ALA A 201 4.84 -10.99 5.61
CA ALA A 201 5.55 -12.26 5.58
C ALA A 201 4.59 -13.46 5.51
N VAL A 202 3.51 -13.46 6.29
CA VAL A 202 2.44 -14.48 6.22
C VAL A 202 1.86 -14.55 4.81
N LEU A 203 1.44 -13.42 4.25
CA LEU A 203 0.78 -13.37 2.94
C LEU A 203 1.74 -13.64 1.77
N SER A 204 3.06 -13.44 1.95
CA SER A 204 4.06 -13.73 0.91
C SER A 204 4.10 -15.20 0.51
N PHE A 205 3.74 -16.12 1.42
CA PHE A 205 3.64 -17.55 1.11
C PHE A 205 2.53 -17.86 0.09
N ALA A 206 1.62 -16.92 -0.20
CA ALA A 206 0.63 -17.08 -1.26
C ALA A 206 1.23 -17.08 -2.68
N GLY A 207 2.46 -16.60 -2.85
CA GLY A 207 3.11 -16.45 -4.15
C GLY A 207 2.38 -15.46 -5.06
N ASN A 208 1.60 -14.54 -4.49
CA ASN A 208 0.85 -13.54 -5.23
C ASN A 208 1.17 -12.13 -4.69
N ASP A 209 2.08 -11.43 -5.37
CA ASP A 209 2.54 -10.10 -4.97
C ASP A 209 1.42 -9.05 -4.97
N GLN A 210 0.34 -9.26 -5.71
CA GLN A 210 -0.81 -8.33 -5.70
C GLN A 210 -1.57 -8.42 -4.37
N VAL A 211 -1.78 -9.64 -3.86
CA VAL A 211 -2.39 -9.84 -2.54
C VAL A 211 -1.56 -9.15 -1.47
N VAL A 212 -0.24 -9.34 -1.49
CA VAL A 212 0.67 -8.71 -0.52
C VAL A 212 0.59 -7.18 -0.60
N ARG A 213 0.61 -6.61 -1.82
CA ARG A 213 0.51 -5.15 -1.99
C ARG A 213 -0.81 -4.59 -1.50
N VAL A 214 -1.93 -5.20 -1.89
CA VAL A 214 -3.27 -4.74 -1.49
C VAL A 214 -3.43 -4.81 0.03
N ALA A 215 -3.03 -5.92 0.65
CA ALA A 215 -3.09 -6.07 2.10
C ALA A 215 -2.20 -5.04 2.81
N ASP A 216 -0.95 -4.85 2.35
CA ASP A 216 -0.04 -3.86 2.92
C ASP A 216 -0.56 -2.41 2.79
N ASP A 217 -1.25 -2.07 1.70
CA ASP A 217 -1.92 -0.78 1.53
C ASP A 217 -3.08 -0.60 2.52
N LEU A 218 -3.89 -1.65 2.73
CA LEU A 218 -4.98 -1.64 3.70
C LEU A 218 -4.46 -1.53 5.14
N HIS A 219 -3.41 -2.28 5.50
CA HIS A 219 -2.76 -2.19 6.81
C HIS A 219 -2.24 -0.77 7.10
N ARG A 220 -1.63 -0.11 6.11
CA ARG A 220 -1.22 1.30 6.26
C ARG A 220 -2.38 2.23 6.56
N GLN A 221 -3.55 1.95 6.02
CA GLN A 221 -4.73 2.78 6.23
C GLN A 221 -5.38 2.57 7.60
N VAL A 222 -5.28 1.36 8.17
CA VAL A 222 -5.84 1.02 9.50
C VAL A 222 -4.86 1.30 10.64
N GLY A 223 -3.55 1.32 10.38
CA GLY A 223 -2.48 1.43 11.39
C GLY A 223 -2.53 2.63 12.35
N TRP A 224 -3.53 3.50 12.22
CA TRP A 224 -3.82 4.64 13.10
C TRP A 224 -4.88 4.32 14.18
N SER A 225 -5.36 3.08 14.25
CA SER A 225 -6.44 2.71 15.16
C SER A 225 -5.93 2.55 16.60
N THR A 226 -6.87 2.72 17.56
CA THR A 226 -6.61 2.66 19.01
C THR A 226 -6.68 1.23 19.55
N CYS A 227 -6.17 0.21 18.86
CA CYS A 227 -6.20 -1.17 19.33
C CYS A 227 -5.34 -1.37 20.59
N ASP A 228 -5.70 -2.37 21.40
CA ASP A 228 -4.84 -2.87 22.47
C ASP A 228 -3.69 -3.67 21.87
N LEU A 229 -2.50 -3.05 21.78
CA LEU A 229 -1.32 -3.64 21.17
C LEU A 229 -0.93 -4.98 21.80
N ALA A 230 -1.16 -5.16 23.12
CA ALA A 230 -0.79 -6.39 23.78
C ALA A 230 -1.76 -7.55 23.46
N VAL A 231 -3.04 -7.25 23.25
CA VAL A 231 -4.03 -8.23 22.78
C VAL A 231 -3.70 -8.63 21.37
N ASP A 232 -3.46 -7.68 20.50
CA ASP A 232 -3.17 -7.85 19.10
C ASP A 232 -1.89 -8.69 18.87
N ALA A 233 -0.80 -8.35 19.56
CA ALA A 233 0.45 -9.11 19.51
C ALA A 233 0.29 -10.58 19.96
N ARG A 234 -0.57 -10.86 20.96
CA ARG A 234 -0.86 -12.25 21.36
C ARG A 234 -1.58 -13.02 20.27
N GLN A 235 -2.42 -12.35 19.48
CA GLN A 235 -3.12 -12.99 18.36
C GLN A 235 -2.15 -13.42 17.25
N HIS A 236 -1.06 -12.69 17.00
CA HIS A 236 -0.02 -13.09 16.05
C HIS A 236 0.66 -14.41 16.46
N ALA A 237 1.03 -14.55 17.74
CA ALA A 237 1.61 -15.79 18.23
C ALA A 237 0.61 -16.97 18.12
N ALA A 238 -0.63 -16.76 18.54
CA ALA A 238 -1.69 -17.75 18.44
C ALA A 238 -2.00 -18.13 16.97
N LEU A 239 -1.93 -17.17 16.04
CA LEU A 239 -2.08 -17.46 14.62
C LEU A 239 -0.98 -18.39 14.11
N LEU A 240 0.29 -18.17 14.48
CA LEU A 240 1.37 -19.08 14.09
C LEU A 240 1.17 -20.48 14.68
N ASP A 241 0.68 -20.60 15.91
CA ASP A 241 0.42 -21.91 16.53
C ASP A 241 -0.61 -22.73 15.72
N VAL A 242 -1.70 -22.11 15.29
CA VAL A 242 -2.72 -22.83 14.49
C VAL A 242 -2.28 -23.06 13.04
N LEU A 243 -1.42 -22.19 12.48
CA LEU A 243 -0.83 -22.39 11.16
C LEU A 243 0.18 -23.57 11.17
N GLU A 244 1.02 -23.69 12.20
CA GLU A 244 1.91 -24.83 12.42
C GLU A 244 1.11 -26.13 12.62
N ALA A 245 -0.03 -26.07 13.30
CA ALA A 245 -0.94 -27.19 13.46
C ALA A 245 -1.73 -27.54 12.19
N GLN A 246 -1.58 -26.75 11.13
CA GLN A 246 -2.34 -26.87 9.86
C GLN A 246 -3.87 -26.79 10.02
N ASP A 247 -4.34 -26.14 11.08
CA ASP A 247 -5.77 -25.94 11.34
C ASP A 247 -6.30 -24.71 10.61
N GLY A 248 -6.73 -24.91 9.37
CA GLY A 248 -7.27 -23.82 8.54
C GLY A 248 -8.59 -23.25 9.05
N ALA A 249 -9.37 -24.00 9.85
CA ALA A 249 -10.61 -23.50 10.44
C ALA A 249 -10.32 -22.56 11.61
N ALA A 250 -9.42 -22.95 12.52
CA ALA A 250 -8.96 -22.09 13.60
C ALA A 250 -8.22 -20.85 13.08
N ALA A 251 -7.39 -21.00 12.04
CA ALA A 251 -6.70 -19.87 11.41
C ALA A 251 -7.69 -18.84 10.85
N ARG A 252 -8.76 -19.30 10.18
CA ARG A 252 -9.85 -18.41 9.71
C ARG A 252 -10.43 -17.60 10.86
N VAL A 253 -10.87 -18.25 11.92
CA VAL A 253 -11.52 -17.61 13.09
C VAL A 253 -10.59 -16.59 13.76
N LEU A 254 -9.28 -16.94 13.88
CA LEU A 254 -8.30 -16.04 14.49
C LEU A 254 -8.07 -14.78 13.64
N VAL A 255 -7.93 -14.94 12.32
CA VAL A 255 -7.74 -13.78 11.42
C VAL A 255 -9.00 -12.91 11.37
N GLU A 256 -10.20 -13.51 11.30
CA GLU A 256 -11.46 -12.75 11.38
C GLU A 256 -11.56 -11.93 12.65
N ARG A 257 -11.20 -12.50 13.80
CA ARG A 257 -11.18 -11.80 15.09
C ARG A 257 -10.12 -10.70 15.12
N HIS A 258 -8.92 -10.98 14.62
CA HIS A 258 -7.81 -10.03 14.60
C HIS A 258 -8.12 -8.80 13.74
N ILE A 259 -8.80 -8.98 12.61
CA ILE A 259 -9.17 -7.87 11.70
C ILE A 259 -10.40 -7.12 12.22
N GLY A 260 -11.35 -7.83 12.84
CA GLY A 260 -12.61 -7.25 13.29
C GLY A 260 -12.54 -6.50 14.63
N GLY A 261 -11.44 -6.61 15.39
CA GLY A 261 -11.18 -5.89 16.65
C GLY A 261 -11.71 -6.62 17.85
#